data_c17900c10aa61f2a0823359ab3f9b0be
#
_entry.id   c17900c10aa61f2a0823359ab3f9b0be
#
_cell.length_a   1.000
_cell.length_b   1.000
_cell.length_c   1.000
_cell.angle_alpha   90.00
_cell.angle_beta   90.00
_cell.angle_gamma   90.00
#
_symmetry.space_group_name_H-M   'P 1'
#
loop_
_entity.id
_entity.type
_entity.pdbx_description
1 polymer ?
#
loop_
_entity_poly.entity_id
_entity_poly.type
_entity_poly.pdbx_seq_one_letter_code
_entity_poly.pdbx_strand_id
1 'polypeptide(L)'
;GALGNKYFRYYDIDLAEAITCSGQLSIRWIAKHMNEFLNKIVGTEDYDYVVASDTDSIYLRLEKVVDKFCANKTKEEKINYLDKVSREIIQPFMKKKYDELAEMMNAYENKMVMEREVIADKGIWTAKKRYILQVHDSEGVRYAKPKLKIMGIETTRSSTPQVVRDKLKECISLILTTDED
;
A
#
# COMPACT_ATOMS: atom_id res chain seq x y z
N GLY A 1 -16.97 12.53 -5.79
CA GLY A 1 -17.94 12.08 -4.80
C GLY A 1 -19.27 12.79 -4.92
N ALA A 2 -20.25 12.41 -4.09
CA ALA A 2 -21.61 12.95 -4.16
C ALA A 2 -21.66 14.48 -4.01
N LEU A 3 -20.89 15.04 -3.07
CA LEU A 3 -20.85 16.49 -2.82
C LEU A 3 -20.35 17.30 -4.01
N GLY A 4 -19.52 16.73 -4.89
CA GLY A 4 -19.08 17.40 -6.12
C GLY A 4 -20.02 17.24 -7.31
N ASN A 5 -21.14 16.55 -7.16
CA ASN A 5 -22.14 16.37 -8.20
C ASN A 5 -23.24 17.42 -8.06
N LYS A 6 -23.33 18.35 -9.04
CA LYS A 6 -24.32 19.45 -9.05
C LYS A 6 -25.81 19.03 -9.02
N TYR A 7 -26.11 17.78 -9.28
CA TYR A 7 -27.46 17.23 -9.18
C TYR A 7 -27.73 16.57 -7.81
N PHE A 8 -26.71 16.55 -6.93
CA PHE A 8 -26.90 16.02 -5.58
C PHE A 8 -27.53 17.07 -4.66
N ARG A 9 -28.51 16.68 -3.84
CA ARG A 9 -29.27 17.58 -2.97
C ARG A 9 -28.38 18.42 -2.05
N TYR A 10 -27.26 17.88 -1.60
CA TYR A 10 -26.30 18.54 -0.72
C TYR A 10 -25.00 18.88 -1.47
N TYR A 11 -25.13 19.31 -2.74
CA TYR A 11 -23.98 19.75 -3.53
C TYR A 11 -23.26 20.90 -2.83
N ASP A 12 -21.97 20.70 -2.62
CA ASP A 12 -21.04 21.68 -2.06
C ASP A 12 -19.65 21.39 -2.61
N ILE A 13 -19.21 22.24 -3.53
CA ILE A 13 -17.93 22.04 -4.22
C ILE A 13 -16.74 22.33 -3.30
N ASP A 14 -16.87 23.32 -2.41
CA ASP A 14 -15.81 23.72 -1.49
C ASP A 14 -15.57 22.61 -0.45
N LEU A 15 -16.65 22.01 0.04
CA LEU A 15 -16.58 20.87 0.93
C LEU A 15 -15.99 19.64 0.23
N ALA A 16 -16.35 19.38 -1.04
CA ALA A 16 -15.80 18.30 -1.82
C ALA A 16 -14.26 18.48 -2.05
N GLU A 17 -13.83 19.71 -2.30
CA GLU A 17 -12.42 20.08 -2.44
C GLU A 17 -11.69 19.93 -1.10
N ALA A 18 -12.24 20.43 0.00
CA ALA A 18 -11.66 20.30 1.33
C ALA A 18 -11.41 18.84 1.72
N ILE A 19 -12.38 17.94 1.47
CA ILE A 19 -12.22 16.50 1.72
C ILE A 19 -11.07 15.93 0.89
N THR A 20 -10.97 16.31 -0.38
CA THR A 20 -9.92 15.81 -1.28
C THR A 20 -8.53 16.32 -0.86
N CYS A 21 -8.42 17.59 -0.52
CA CYS A 21 -7.18 18.20 -0.04
C CYS A 21 -6.73 17.61 1.29
N SER A 22 -7.66 17.37 2.22
CA SER A 22 -7.38 16.72 3.49
C SER A 22 -6.85 15.29 3.29
N GLY A 23 -7.44 14.52 2.37
CA GLY A 23 -6.95 13.19 2.01
C GLY A 23 -5.53 13.24 1.42
N GLN A 24 -5.26 14.19 0.53
CA GLN A 24 -3.91 14.38 -0.04
C GLN A 24 -2.89 14.78 1.02
N LEU A 25 -3.25 15.64 1.96
CA LEU A 25 -2.40 16.02 3.07
C LEU A 25 -2.09 14.81 3.94
N SER A 26 -3.09 14.04 4.34
CA SER A 26 -2.96 12.86 5.20
C SER A 26 -2.05 11.80 4.61
N ILE A 27 -2.19 11.50 3.32
CA ILE A 27 -1.35 10.47 2.68
C ILE A 27 0.10 10.94 2.51
N ARG A 28 0.34 12.22 2.19
CA ARG A 28 1.67 12.80 2.09
C ARG A 28 2.35 12.88 3.46
N TRP A 29 1.61 13.25 4.49
CA TRP A 29 2.09 13.30 5.86
C TRP A 29 2.61 11.96 6.32
N ILE A 30 1.80 10.91 6.18
CA ILE A 30 2.19 9.58 6.62
C ILE A 30 3.34 9.00 5.78
N ALA A 31 3.35 9.21 4.46
CA ALA A 31 4.42 8.76 3.58
C ALA A 31 5.78 9.37 3.98
N LYS A 32 5.82 10.68 4.24
CA LYS A 32 7.03 11.37 4.70
C LYS A 32 7.54 10.77 6.02
N HIS A 33 6.67 10.70 7.02
CA HIS A 33 7.07 10.20 8.33
C HIS A 33 7.44 8.71 8.34
N MET A 34 6.83 7.90 7.47
CA MET A 34 7.22 6.50 7.30
C MET A 34 8.63 6.37 6.71
N ASN A 35 8.99 7.17 5.72
CA ASN A 35 10.35 7.19 5.17
C ASN A 35 11.37 7.59 6.24
N GLU A 36 11.12 8.67 6.98
CA GLU A 36 11.99 9.12 8.09
C GLU A 36 12.15 8.03 9.16
N PHE A 37 11.06 7.41 9.55
CA PHE A 37 11.03 6.37 10.58
C PHE A 37 11.80 5.12 10.17
N LEU A 38 11.57 4.61 8.96
CA LEU A 38 12.22 3.40 8.47
C LEU A 38 13.72 3.65 8.20
N ASN A 39 14.11 4.80 7.66
CA ASN A 39 15.51 5.18 7.51
C ASN A 39 16.23 5.16 8.87
N LYS A 40 15.62 5.73 9.91
CA LYS A 40 16.17 5.71 11.27
C LYS A 40 16.34 4.30 11.85
N ILE A 41 15.35 3.42 11.68
CA ILE A 41 15.40 2.05 12.22
C ILE A 41 16.41 1.19 11.47
N VAL A 42 16.41 1.28 10.16
CA VAL A 42 17.29 0.48 9.31
C VAL A 42 18.72 1.05 9.29
N GLY A 43 18.88 2.35 9.53
CA GLY A 43 20.15 3.04 9.43
C GLY A 43 20.55 3.32 7.98
N THR A 44 19.55 3.62 7.15
CA THR A 44 19.73 4.09 5.77
C THR A 44 19.57 5.60 5.70
N GLU A 45 20.19 6.22 4.71
CA GLU A 45 20.08 7.67 4.46
C GLU A 45 19.28 7.87 3.17
N ASP A 46 18.22 8.68 3.24
CA ASP A 46 17.38 9.10 2.10
C ASP A 46 16.84 7.94 1.23
N TYR A 47 16.71 6.74 1.81
CA TYR A 47 16.10 5.62 1.08
C TYR A 47 14.59 5.77 1.05
N ASP A 48 14.01 5.68 -0.16
CA ASP A 48 12.57 5.77 -0.33
C ASP A 48 11.90 4.42 -0.10
N TYR A 49 11.30 4.26 1.07
CA TYR A 49 10.53 3.07 1.43
C TYR A 49 9.11 3.10 0.90
N VAL A 50 8.56 4.28 0.58
CA VAL A 50 7.19 4.43 0.05
C VAL A 50 7.23 4.44 -1.46
N VAL A 51 7.14 3.28 -2.08
CA VAL A 51 7.24 3.11 -3.55
C VAL A 51 6.01 3.57 -4.32
N ALA A 52 4.85 3.57 -3.68
CA ALA A 52 3.60 4.06 -4.25
C ALA A 52 2.60 4.45 -3.17
N SER A 53 1.66 5.31 -3.52
CA SER A 53 0.49 5.65 -2.71
C SER A 53 -0.74 5.81 -3.60
N ASP A 54 -1.91 5.45 -3.09
CA ASP A 54 -3.18 5.68 -3.79
C ASP A 54 -4.26 6.05 -2.77
N THR A 55 -4.79 7.25 -2.88
CA THR A 55 -5.90 7.81 -2.10
C THR A 55 -5.72 7.67 -0.58
N ASP A 56 -5.84 6.47 -0.05
CA ASP A 56 -5.85 6.09 1.37
C ASP A 56 -4.89 4.94 1.70
N SER A 57 -4.06 4.52 0.76
CA SER A 57 -3.09 3.43 0.95
C SER A 57 -1.67 3.84 0.57
N ILE A 58 -0.69 3.24 1.25
CA ILE A 58 0.74 3.33 0.92
C ILE A 58 1.32 1.94 0.70
N TYR A 59 2.29 1.84 -0.19
CA TYR A 59 3.02 0.61 -0.49
C TYR A 59 4.45 0.78 0.00
N LEU A 60 4.85 -0.05 0.97
CA LEU A 60 6.15 -0.01 1.60
C LEU A 60 7.07 -1.09 1.03
N ARG A 61 8.26 -0.68 0.58
CA ARG A 61 9.34 -1.58 0.21
C ARG A 61 10.17 -1.91 1.45
N LEU A 62 9.99 -3.10 1.99
CA LEU A 62 10.61 -3.51 3.25
C LEU A 62 11.79 -4.46 3.07
N GLU A 63 12.37 -4.55 1.88
CA GLU A 63 13.54 -5.37 1.56
C GLU A 63 14.68 -5.12 2.56
N LYS A 64 15.10 -3.86 2.75
CA LYS A 64 16.17 -3.50 3.68
C LYS A 64 15.88 -3.86 5.15
N VAL A 65 14.60 -3.83 5.54
CA VAL A 65 14.18 -4.30 6.87
C VAL A 65 14.36 -5.80 7.00
N VAL A 66 13.93 -6.56 5.97
CA VAL A 66 14.06 -8.02 5.94
C VAL A 66 15.53 -8.43 5.91
N ASP A 67 16.37 -7.78 5.11
CA ASP A 67 17.79 -8.05 5.01
C ASP A 67 18.50 -7.82 6.35
N LYS A 68 18.17 -6.72 7.03
CA LYS A 68 18.78 -6.39 8.32
C LYS A 68 18.37 -7.32 9.46
N PHE A 69 17.10 -7.69 9.55
CA PHE A 69 16.55 -8.37 10.72
C PHE A 69 16.17 -9.85 10.49
N CYS A 70 16.09 -10.28 9.23
CA CYS A 70 15.57 -11.61 8.86
C CYS A 70 16.34 -12.27 7.71
N ALA A 71 17.61 -11.91 7.45
CA ALA A 71 18.39 -12.41 6.33
C ALA A 71 18.38 -13.96 6.22
N ASN A 72 18.58 -14.65 7.35
CA ASN A 72 18.71 -16.10 7.41
C ASN A 72 17.39 -16.85 7.69
N LYS A 73 16.24 -16.18 7.60
CA LYS A 73 14.95 -16.80 7.89
C LYS A 73 14.28 -17.34 6.63
N THR A 74 13.46 -18.36 6.81
CA THR A 74 12.62 -18.90 5.74
C THR A 74 11.59 -17.84 5.27
N LYS A 75 11.04 -18.03 4.08
CA LYS A 75 10.04 -17.14 3.51
C LYS A 75 8.82 -16.97 4.44
N GLU A 76 8.37 -18.06 5.04
CA GLU A 76 7.23 -18.04 5.98
C GLU A 76 7.57 -17.25 7.25
N GLU A 77 8.75 -17.45 7.81
CA GLU A 77 9.21 -16.67 8.97
C GLU A 77 9.36 -15.19 8.66
N LYS A 78 9.82 -14.83 7.45
CA LYS A 78 9.88 -13.43 6.98
C LYS A 78 8.50 -12.78 6.93
N ILE A 79 7.52 -13.50 6.39
CA ILE A 79 6.12 -13.00 6.33
C ILE A 79 5.54 -12.85 7.74
N ASN A 80 5.75 -13.82 8.63
CA ASN A 80 5.30 -13.74 10.03
C ASN A 80 5.96 -12.56 10.76
N TYR A 81 7.24 -12.33 10.52
CA TYR A 81 7.97 -11.19 11.07
C TYR A 81 7.39 -9.85 10.56
N LEU A 82 7.15 -9.72 9.25
CA LEU A 82 6.56 -8.51 8.66
C LEU A 82 5.14 -8.26 9.18
N ASP A 83 4.34 -9.30 9.35
CA ASP A 83 3.01 -9.17 9.94
C ASP A 83 3.08 -8.65 11.39
N LYS A 84 4.00 -9.22 12.19
CA LYS A 84 4.24 -8.77 13.57
C LYS A 84 4.72 -7.32 13.61
N VAL A 85 5.74 -6.97 12.81
CA VAL A 85 6.27 -5.60 12.73
C VAL A 85 5.20 -4.60 12.28
N SER A 86 4.35 -4.99 11.34
CA SER A 86 3.25 -4.14 10.89
C SER A 86 2.28 -3.82 12.03
N ARG A 87 1.86 -4.83 12.80
CA ARG A 87 0.91 -4.65 13.90
C ARG A 87 1.50 -3.97 15.14
N GLU A 88 2.72 -4.35 15.53
CA GLU A 88 3.29 -3.91 16.81
C GLU A 88 4.12 -2.62 16.70
N ILE A 89 4.60 -2.27 15.51
CA ILE A 89 5.50 -1.13 15.30
C ILE A 89 4.93 -0.13 14.30
N ILE A 90 4.59 -0.57 13.07
CA ILE A 90 4.19 0.34 11.99
C ILE A 90 2.82 0.97 12.28
N GLN A 91 1.81 0.16 12.59
CA GLN A 91 0.46 0.68 12.85
C GLN A 91 0.39 1.63 14.06
N PRO A 92 1.00 1.32 15.23
CA PRO A 92 1.06 2.27 16.34
C PRO A 92 1.79 3.57 16.01
N PHE A 93 2.87 3.50 15.23
CA PHE A 93 3.58 4.67 14.75
C PHE A 93 2.71 5.53 13.83
N MET A 94 2.02 4.91 12.86
CA MET A 94 1.10 5.60 11.96
C MET A 94 -0.04 6.28 12.73
N LYS A 95 -0.64 5.57 13.69
CA LYS A 95 -1.68 6.11 14.55
C LYS A 95 -1.18 7.36 15.29
N LYS A 96 -0.01 7.28 15.91
CA LYS A 96 0.60 8.43 16.59
C LYS A 96 0.79 9.61 15.64
N LYS A 97 1.25 9.37 14.40
CA LYS A 97 1.44 10.43 13.40
C LYS A 97 0.13 11.05 12.91
N TYR A 98 -0.92 10.28 12.82
CA TYR A 98 -2.25 10.81 12.53
C TYR A 98 -2.85 11.58 13.71
N ASP A 99 -2.57 11.18 14.95
CA ASP A 99 -2.96 11.95 16.14
C ASP A 99 -2.24 13.33 16.15
N GLU A 100 -0.93 13.37 15.85
CA GLU A 100 -0.16 14.60 15.70
C GLU A 100 -0.72 15.50 14.56
N LEU A 101 -1.10 14.91 13.43
CA LEU A 101 -1.72 15.66 12.32
C LEU A 101 -3.08 16.23 12.73
N ALA A 102 -3.92 15.45 13.41
CA ALA A 102 -5.24 15.90 13.87
C ALA A 102 -5.12 17.07 14.87
N GLU A 103 -4.16 17.01 15.78
CA GLU A 103 -3.87 18.10 16.71
C GLU A 103 -3.41 19.38 15.96
N MET A 104 -2.46 19.24 15.03
CA MET A 104 -1.95 20.34 14.22
C MET A 104 -3.06 21.00 13.37
N MET A 105 -3.99 20.20 12.86
CA MET A 105 -5.13 20.67 12.05
C MET A 105 -6.31 21.14 12.92
N ASN A 106 -6.19 21.11 14.23
CA ASN A 106 -7.28 21.40 15.17
C ASN A 106 -8.57 20.61 14.87
N ALA A 107 -8.38 19.33 14.49
CA ALA A 107 -9.51 18.44 14.22
C ALA A 107 -10.21 18.04 15.51
N TYR A 108 -11.53 17.85 15.46
CA TYR A 108 -12.31 17.44 16.62
C TYR A 108 -11.85 16.09 17.19
N GLU A 109 -11.56 15.15 16.30
CA GLU A 109 -10.98 13.85 16.65
C GLU A 109 -10.21 13.26 15.46
N ASN A 110 -9.27 12.35 15.73
CA ASN A 110 -8.62 11.56 14.69
C ASN A 110 -9.47 10.32 14.36
N LYS A 111 -9.93 10.22 13.12
CA LYS A 111 -10.64 9.06 12.56
C LYS A 111 -9.81 8.29 11.52
N MET A 112 -8.56 8.71 11.31
CA MET A 112 -7.69 8.06 10.34
C MET A 112 -7.12 6.77 10.95
N VAL A 113 -7.48 5.65 10.37
CA VAL A 113 -6.95 4.32 10.71
C VAL A 113 -6.36 3.71 9.44
N MET A 114 -5.13 3.25 9.54
CA MET A 114 -4.45 2.54 8.45
C MET A 114 -3.98 1.19 8.95
N GLU A 115 -4.46 0.14 8.34
CA GLU A 115 -4.15 -1.24 8.71
C GLU A 115 -3.37 -1.94 7.61
N ARG A 116 -2.66 -3.02 7.96
CA ARG A 116 -1.96 -3.84 6.99
C ARG A 116 -2.96 -4.67 6.17
N GLU A 117 -3.08 -4.36 4.90
CA GLU A 117 -3.95 -5.07 3.96
C GLU A 117 -3.25 -6.29 3.37
N VAL A 118 -2.04 -6.11 2.83
CA VAL A 118 -1.37 -7.13 2.02
C VAL A 118 0.10 -7.27 2.41
N ILE A 119 0.62 -8.51 2.35
CA ILE A 119 2.06 -8.81 2.30
C ILE A 119 2.34 -9.50 0.97
N ALA A 120 3.20 -8.90 0.17
CA ALA A 120 3.66 -9.41 -1.11
C ALA A 120 5.18 -9.50 -1.14
N ASP A 121 5.74 -10.43 -1.88
CA ASP A 121 7.18 -10.55 -2.08
C ASP A 121 7.68 -9.85 -3.34
N LYS A 122 6.85 -9.78 -4.38
CA LYS A 122 7.15 -9.09 -5.63
C LYS A 122 5.98 -8.19 -6.03
N GLY A 123 6.32 -7.02 -6.60
CA GLY A 123 5.33 -6.07 -7.09
C GLY A 123 5.85 -5.27 -8.28
N ILE A 124 4.98 -5.03 -9.24
CA ILE A 124 5.27 -4.24 -10.44
C ILE A 124 4.22 -3.15 -10.55
N TRP A 125 4.65 -1.89 -10.61
CA TRP A 125 3.80 -0.73 -10.86
C TRP A 125 4.09 -0.20 -12.27
N THR A 126 3.13 -0.32 -13.16
CA THR A 126 3.27 0.13 -14.55
C THR A 126 2.81 1.57 -14.75
N ALA A 127 1.87 2.03 -13.94
CA ALA A 127 1.36 3.40 -13.93
C ALA A 127 0.52 3.65 -12.65
N LYS A 128 0.05 4.89 -12.48
CA LYS A 128 -0.91 5.23 -11.41
C LYS A 128 -2.15 4.33 -11.51
N LYS A 129 -2.52 3.69 -10.40
CA LYS A 129 -3.64 2.72 -10.30
C LYS A 129 -3.49 1.47 -11.18
N ARG A 130 -2.27 1.15 -11.63
CA ARG A 130 -1.98 -0.03 -12.44
C ARG A 130 -0.80 -0.78 -11.83
N TYR A 131 -1.09 -1.88 -11.16
CA TYR A 131 -0.06 -2.68 -10.49
C TYR A 131 -0.41 -4.16 -10.44
N ILE A 132 0.61 -4.95 -10.21
CA ILE A 132 0.53 -6.40 -10.00
C ILE A 132 1.33 -6.72 -8.74
N LEU A 133 0.74 -7.50 -7.84
CA LEU A 133 1.40 -7.98 -6.63
C LEU A 133 1.30 -9.49 -6.54
N GLN A 134 2.38 -10.12 -6.12
CA GLN A 134 2.40 -11.53 -5.74
C GLN A 134 2.15 -11.64 -4.22
N VAL A 135 0.90 -11.88 -3.85
CA VAL A 135 0.39 -11.77 -2.49
C VAL A 135 0.49 -13.09 -1.74
N HIS A 136 1.09 -13.08 -0.57
CA HIS A 136 1.18 -14.20 0.36
C HIS A 136 0.20 -14.15 1.51
N ASP A 137 -0.19 -12.94 1.91
CA ASP A 137 -1.14 -12.69 2.98
C ASP A 137 -2.02 -11.50 2.63
N SER A 138 -3.32 -11.63 2.83
CA SER A 138 -4.28 -10.53 2.66
C SER A 138 -5.18 -10.49 3.89
N GLU A 139 -5.17 -9.36 4.61
CA GLU A 139 -6.00 -9.10 5.79
C GLU A 139 -5.89 -10.20 6.87
N GLY A 140 -4.69 -10.80 7.03
CA GLY A 140 -4.45 -11.89 7.98
C GLY A 140 -4.76 -13.28 7.43
N VAL A 141 -5.28 -13.39 6.21
CA VAL A 141 -5.50 -14.69 5.54
C VAL A 141 -4.23 -15.09 4.79
N ARG A 142 -3.54 -16.12 5.29
CA ARG A 142 -2.33 -16.67 4.68
C ARG A 142 -2.67 -17.58 3.50
N TYR A 143 -2.04 -17.38 2.36
CA TYR A 143 -2.19 -18.23 1.19
C TYR A 143 -1.11 -19.33 1.16
N ALA A 144 -1.51 -20.59 0.97
CA ALA A 144 -0.58 -21.71 0.78
C ALA A 144 0.26 -21.57 -0.50
N LYS A 145 -0.31 -20.97 -1.53
CA LYS A 145 0.38 -20.55 -2.75
C LYS A 145 0.11 -19.07 -2.98
N PRO A 146 1.12 -18.28 -3.41
CA PRO A 146 0.92 -16.86 -3.65
C PRO A 146 -0.17 -16.61 -4.69
N LYS A 147 -0.97 -15.57 -4.47
CA LYS A 147 -2.02 -15.15 -5.40
C LYS A 147 -1.64 -13.84 -6.07
N LEU A 148 -1.99 -13.70 -7.34
CA LEU A 148 -1.81 -12.45 -8.06
C LEU A 148 -2.97 -11.48 -7.74
N LYS A 149 -2.62 -10.32 -7.18
CA LYS A 149 -3.50 -9.15 -7.07
C LYS A 149 -3.17 -8.21 -8.22
N ILE A 150 -4.08 -8.08 -9.17
CA ILE A 150 -3.89 -7.27 -10.39
C ILE A 150 -4.92 -6.14 -10.38
N MET A 151 -4.44 -4.90 -10.54
CA MET A 151 -5.28 -3.71 -10.57
C MET A 151 -5.02 -2.88 -11.83
N GLY A 152 -6.12 -2.45 -12.48
CA GLY A 152 -6.09 -1.50 -13.59
C GLY A 152 -5.45 -1.98 -14.90
N ILE A 153 -5.06 -3.26 -14.98
CA ILE A 153 -4.43 -3.86 -16.15
C ILE A 153 -5.49 -4.56 -17.02
N GLU A 154 -5.20 -4.73 -18.29
CA GLU A 154 -6.11 -5.29 -19.30
C GLU A 154 -6.62 -6.69 -18.95
N THR A 155 -5.87 -7.46 -18.15
CA THR A 155 -6.28 -8.78 -17.63
C THR A 155 -7.55 -8.75 -16.77
N THR A 156 -7.90 -7.59 -16.21
CA THR A 156 -9.08 -7.42 -15.33
C THR A 156 -10.24 -6.71 -16.01
N ARG A 157 -10.06 -6.21 -17.24
CA ARG A 157 -11.09 -5.47 -17.95
C ARG A 157 -12.09 -6.42 -18.62
N SER A 158 -13.38 -6.14 -18.45
CA SER A 158 -14.47 -6.90 -19.10
C SER A 158 -14.44 -6.80 -20.64
N SER A 159 -13.90 -5.70 -21.19
CA SER A 159 -13.76 -5.50 -22.62
C SER A 159 -12.65 -6.34 -23.27
N THR A 160 -11.75 -6.93 -22.48
CA THR A 160 -10.68 -7.79 -23.01
C THR A 160 -11.20 -9.23 -23.16
N PRO A 161 -11.01 -9.88 -24.33
CA PRO A 161 -11.43 -11.28 -24.54
C PRO A 161 -10.81 -12.23 -23.50
N GLN A 162 -11.55 -13.25 -23.08
CA GLN A 162 -11.10 -14.18 -22.03
C GLN A 162 -9.77 -14.86 -22.35
N VAL A 163 -9.58 -15.32 -23.57
CA VAL A 163 -8.34 -15.98 -24.03
C VAL A 163 -7.13 -15.07 -23.85
N VAL A 164 -7.29 -13.77 -24.17
CA VAL A 164 -6.22 -12.77 -24.02
C VAL A 164 -5.93 -12.54 -22.54
N ARG A 165 -6.96 -12.42 -21.71
CA ARG A 165 -6.80 -12.26 -20.25
C ARG A 165 -6.03 -13.42 -19.63
N ASP A 166 -6.35 -14.65 -20.02
CA ASP A 166 -5.71 -15.85 -19.47
C ASP A 166 -4.23 -15.92 -19.92
N LYS A 167 -3.94 -15.63 -21.18
CA LYS A 167 -2.55 -15.57 -21.67
C LYS A 167 -1.73 -14.46 -21.00
N LEU A 168 -2.31 -13.28 -20.80
CA LEU A 168 -1.63 -12.20 -20.08
C LEU A 168 -1.33 -12.58 -18.63
N LYS A 169 -2.25 -13.28 -17.94
CA LYS A 169 -2.00 -13.79 -16.58
C LYS A 169 -0.87 -14.83 -16.55
N GLU A 170 -0.80 -15.72 -17.52
CA GLU A 170 0.30 -16.67 -17.66
C GLU A 170 1.64 -15.94 -17.81
N CYS A 171 1.73 -14.95 -18.73
CA CYS A 171 2.92 -14.14 -18.92
C CYS A 171 3.33 -13.38 -17.63
N ILE A 172 2.38 -12.75 -16.95
CA ILE A 172 2.63 -12.05 -15.69
C ILE A 172 3.14 -13.03 -14.63
N SER A 173 2.56 -14.22 -14.54
CA SER A 173 3.01 -15.23 -13.60
C SER A 173 4.45 -15.67 -13.89
N LEU A 174 4.82 -15.83 -15.15
CA LEU A 174 6.20 -16.13 -15.54
C LEU A 174 7.17 -15.02 -15.13
N ILE A 175 6.86 -13.75 -15.44
CA ILE A 175 7.70 -12.60 -15.06
C ILE A 175 7.94 -12.54 -13.56
N LEU A 176 6.91 -12.83 -12.74
CA LEU A 176 7.03 -12.77 -11.28
C LEU A 176 7.71 -14.00 -10.66
N THR A 177 7.74 -15.13 -11.37
CA THR A 177 8.35 -16.38 -10.86
C THR A 177 9.76 -16.62 -11.37
N THR A 178 10.13 -16.03 -12.49
CA THR A 178 11.49 -16.10 -13.03
C THR A 178 12.35 -15.08 -12.30
N ASP A 179 13.45 -15.53 -11.71
CA ASP A 179 14.47 -14.60 -11.20
C ASP A 179 15.20 -13.99 -12.39
N GLU A 180 15.54 -12.70 -12.29
CA GLU A 180 16.39 -12.03 -13.26
C GLU A 180 17.80 -12.58 -13.09
N ASP A 181 18.25 -13.41 -14.06
CA ASP A 181 19.66 -13.77 -14.23
C ASP A 181 20.40 -12.68 -15.03
#